data_4529c8149b9a12e75a72531c1406c90c
#
_entry.id   4529c8149b9a12e75a72531c1406c90c
#
_cell.length_a   1.000
_cell.length_b   1.000
_cell.length_c   1.000
_cell.angle_alpha   90.00
_cell.angle_beta   90.00
_cell.angle_gamma   90.00
#
_symmetry.space_group_name_H-M   'P 1'
#
loop_
_entity.id
_entity.type
_entity.pdbx_description
1 polymer ?
#
loop_
_entity_poly.entity_id
_entity_poly.type
_entity_poly.pdbx_seq_one_letter_code
_entity_poly.pdbx_strand_id
1 'polypeptide(L)'
;MKKKILFISPTGTLDNGAEISIVNLMEYLVQTGHQVINAIPDYHVAVQQDYISSLAALAIETIALPSVKWWWEDAPGGLPDSPESRTRSYQENTSALRKILTERKIDLVITNTVNMFQGAVAAACENIPHFWLIHEFPDGEFDYYKEKLDFISDYSQEIFAVRGALQRQLQELLPNRKVLSFAPFTKIQPTDTGEKDGAERRIVSVGRLTE
;
A
#
# COMPACT_ATOMS: atom_id res chain seq x y z
N MET A 1 -15.54 16.54 7.87
CA MET A 1 -14.87 17.39 6.83
C MET A 1 -14.37 16.52 5.70
N LYS A 2 -14.53 16.97 4.47
CA LYS A 2 -13.95 16.29 3.30
C LYS A 2 -12.42 16.47 3.32
N LYS A 3 -11.67 15.42 3.07
CA LYS A 3 -10.22 15.39 3.05
C LYS A 3 -9.70 15.05 1.67
N LYS A 4 -8.51 15.53 1.34
CA LYS A 4 -7.75 15.13 0.17
C LYS A 4 -6.65 14.17 0.61
N ILE A 5 -6.69 12.94 0.13
CA ILE A 5 -5.88 11.83 0.61
C ILE A 5 -5.01 11.32 -0.53
N LEU A 6 -3.70 11.22 -0.28
CA LEU A 6 -2.76 10.58 -1.19
C LEU A 6 -2.43 9.19 -0.70
N PHE A 7 -2.71 8.20 -1.53
CA PHE A 7 -2.25 6.82 -1.32
C PHE A 7 -0.93 6.59 -2.05
N ILE A 8 -0.07 5.78 -1.45
CA ILE A 8 1.18 5.31 -2.03
C ILE A 8 1.05 3.81 -2.21
N SER A 9 0.94 3.37 -3.46
CA SER A 9 0.75 1.96 -3.84
C SER A 9 2.04 1.32 -4.34
N PRO A 10 2.37 0.09 -3.94
CA PRO A 10 3.67 -0.53 -4.22
C PRO A 10 3.90 -0.85 -5.70
N THR A 11 2.86 -1.21 -6.45
CA THR A 11 2.99 -1.73 -7.81
C THR A 11 2.09 -1.03 -8.84
N GLY A 12 0.91 -0.60 -8.45
CA GLY A 12 -0.09 -0.11 -9.41
C GLY A 12 -0.62 -1.22 -10.32
N THR A 13 -0.89 -2.40 -9.75
CA THR A 13 -1.47 -3.56 -10.44
C THR A 13 -2.54 -4.21 -9.57
N LEU A 14 -3.42 -5.03 -10.13
CA LEU A 14 -4.47 -5.76 -9.39
C LEU A 14 -4.14 -7.26 -9.22
N ASP A 15 -2.87 -7.60 -9.11
CA ASP A 15 -2.40 -8.98 -9.03
C ASP A 15 -2.09 -9.47 -7.60
N ASN A 16 -2.28 -8.61 -6.62
CA ASN A 16 -2.03 -8.94 -5.21
C ASN A 16 -3.10 -8.41 -4.26
N GLY A 17 -3.24 -9.08 -3.11
CA GLY A 17 -4.30 -8.78 -2.15
C GLY A 17 -4.20 -7.41 -1.48
N ALA A 18 -2.99 -6.91 -1.28
CA ALA A 18 -2.77 -5.59 -0.67
C ALA A 18 -3.28 -4.47 -1.59
N GLU A 19 -3.00 -4.54 -2.90
CA GLU A 19 -3.51 -3.58 -3.89
C GLU A 19 -5.03 -3.66 -4.03
N ILE A 20 -5.59 -4.86 -4.12
CA ILE A 20 -7.05 -5.03 -4.21
C ILE A 20 -7.74 -4.44 -2.99
N SER A 21 -7.21 -4.71 -1.79
CA SER A 21 -7.74 -4.18 -0.54
C SER A 21 -7.73 -2.65 -0.50
N ILE A 22 -6.62 -2.04 -0.94
CA ILE A 22 -6.50 -0.57 -0.90
C ILE A 22 -7.37 0.11 -1.94
N VAL A 23 -7.57 -0.49 -3.11
CA VAL A 23 -8.50 0.03 -4.14
C VAL A 23 -9.92 0.07 -3.59
N ASN A 24 -10.35 -0.97 -2.88
CA ASN A 24 -11.67 -0.99 -2.23
C ASN A 24 -11.79 0.10 -1.16
N LEU A 25 -10.73 0.36 -0.39
CA LEU A 25 -10.70 1.45 0.59
C LEU A 25 -10.76 2.82 -0.09
N MET A 26 -9.99 3.04 -1.15
CA MET A 26 -10.00 4.27 -1.94
C MET A 26 -11.39 4.57 -2.51
N GLU A 27 -12.04 3.55 -3.10
CA GLU A 27 -13.40 3.67 -3.62
C GLU A 27 -14.39 4.07 -2.52
N TYR A 28 -14.35 3.41 -1.35
CA TYR A 28 -15.18 3.76 -0.21
C TYR A 28 -14.98 5.21 0.23
N LEU A 29 -13.73 5.68 0.29
CA LEU A 29 -13.41 7.06 0.64
C LEU A 29 -13.96 8.06 -0.37
N VAL A 30 -13.89 7.76 -1.67
CA VAL A 30 -14.53 8.59 -2.71
C VAL A 30 -16.04 8.62 -2.53
N GLN A 31 -16.69 7.48 -2.31
CA GLN A 31 -18.13 7.38 -2.08
C GLN A 31 -18.59 8.16 -0.83
N THR A 32 -17.72 8.26 0.19
CA THR A 32 -17.99 9.06 1.39
C THR A 32 -17.61 10.54 1.23
N GLY A 33 -17.19 10.94 0.04
CA GLY A 33 -17.00 12.33 -0.37
C GLY A 33 -15.59 12.88 -0.16
N HIS A 34 -14.60 12.02 0.09
CA HIS A 34 -13.19 12.41 0.09
C HIS A 34 -12.67 12.53 -1.34
N GLN A 35 -11.63 13.33 -1.56
CA GLN A 35 -10.86 13.31 -2.79
C GLN A 35 -9.67 12.39 -2.59
N VAL A 36 -9.53 11.42 -3.48
CA VAL A 36 -8.47 10.41 -3.41
C VAL A 36 -7.57 10.51 -4.62
N ILE A 37 -6.27 10.52 -4.38
CA ILE A 37 -5.21 10.44 -5.39
C ILE A 37 -4.35 9.23 -5.04
N ASN A 38 -3.90 8.49 -6.04
CA ASN A 38 -3.02 7.35 -5.87
C ASN A 38 -1.70 7.56 -6.60
N ALA A 39 -0.57 7.42 -5.91
CA ALA A 39 0.76 7.45 -6.51
C ALA A 39 1.28 6.01 -6.68
N ILE A 40 1.77 5.71 -7.86
CA ILE A 40 2.33 4.40 -8.24
C ILE A 40 3.72 4.57 -8.86
N PRO A 41 4.58 3.53 -8.84
CA PRO A 41 5.79 3.51 -9.67
C PRO A 41 5.40 3.37 -11.14
N ASP A 42 6.17 3.93 -12.04
CA ASP A 42 5.94 3.78 -13.49
C ASP A 42 6.79 2.63 -14.05
N TYR A 43 6.17 1.48 -14.22
CA TYR A 43 6.82 0.31 -14.83
C TYR A 43 6.68 0.26 -16.36
N HIS A 44 5.93 1.19 -16.97
CA HIS A 44 5.66 1.23 -18.41
C HIS A 44 5.08 -0.08 -18.98
N VAL A 45 4.28 -0.80 -18.19
CA VAL A 45 3.66 -2.07 -18.59
C VAL A 45 2.16 -1.94 -18.81
N ALA A 46 1.62 -2.76 -19.72
CA ALA A 46 0.20 -2.69 -20.10
C ALA A 46 -0.76 -2.88 -18.91
N VAL A 47 -0.46 -3.79 -17.98
CA VAL A 47 -1.30 -4.05 -16.79
C VAL A 47 -1.47 -2.82 -15.89
N GLN A 48 -0.51 -1.88 -15.89
CA GLN A 48 -0.67 -0.61 -15.17
C GLN A 48 -1.67 0.32 -15.86
N GLN A 49 -1.78 0.29 -17.18
CA GLN A 49 -2.78 1.09 -17.89
C GLN A 49 -4.19 0.63 -17.56
N ASP A 50 -4.41 -0.69 -17.43
CA ASP A 50 -5.67 -1.27 -17.00
C ASP A 50 -6.00 -0.86 -15.56
N TYR A 51 -5.00 -0.89 -14.68
CA TYR A 51 -5.13 -0.41 -13.29
C TYR A 51 -5.53 1.08 -13.26
N ILE A 52 -4.79 1.94 -13.94
CA ILE A 52 -5.05 3.39 -14.02
C ILE A 52 -6.47 3.65 -14.55
N SER A 53 -6.86 2.94 -15.61
CA SER A 53 -8.20 3.07 -16.20
C SER A 53 -9.30 2.65 -15.22
N SER A 54 -9.07 1.57 -14.48
CA SER A 54 -10.00 1.07 -13.45
C SER A 54 -10.16 2.08 -12.32
N LEU A 55 -9.09 2.70 -11.86
CA LEU A 55 -9.15 3.73 -10.82
C LEU A 55 -9.82 5.01 -11.32
N ALA A 56 -9.56 5.41 -12.55
CA ALA A 56 -10.21 6.57 -13.17
C ALA A 56 -11.74 6.39 -13.23
N ALA A 57 -12.22 5.18 -13.52
CA ALA A 57 -13.66 4.84 -13.49
C ALA A 57 -14.28 4.98 -12.08
N LEU A 58 -13.47 4.90 -11.02
CA LEU A 58 -13.86 5.12 -9.63
C LEU A 58 -13.65 6.58 -9.17
N ALA A 59 -13.35 7.49 -10.07
CA ALA A 59 -13.01 8.89 -9.80
C ALA A 59 -11.76 9.05 -8.90
N ILE A 60 -10.80 8.15 -9.04
CA ILE A 60 -9.49 8.19 -8.36
C ILE A 60 -8.44 8.60 -9.38
N GLU A 61 -7.79 9.75 -9.16
CA GLU A 61 -6.65 10.19 -9.96
C GLU A 61 -5.43 9.31 -9.63
N THR A 62 -4.75 8.80 -10.65
CA THR A 62 -3.49 8.05 -10.47
C THR A 62 -2.33 8.83 -11.06
N ILE A 63 -1.25 8.95 -10.29
CA ILE A 63 -0.02 9.65 -10.67
C ILE A 63 1.12 8.64 -10.71
N ALA A 64 1.70 8.43 -11.88
CA ALA A 64 2.91 7.65 -12.05
C ALA A 64 4.14 8.47 -11.62
N LEU A 65 4.99 7.91 -10.78
CA LEU A 65 6.22 8.53 -10.32
C LEU A 65 7.34 8.33 -11.34
N PRO A 66 8.31 9.26 -11.40
CA PRO A 66 9.33 9.24 -12.46
C PRO A 66 10.35 8.08 -12.32
N SER A 67 10.37 7.40 -11.20
CA SER A 67 11.27 6.29 -10.95
C SER A 67 10.52 5.07 -10.42
N VAL A 68 10.85 3.91 -10.95
CA VAL A 68 10.32 2.61 -10.50
C VAL A 68 11.03 2.07 -9.25
N LYS A 69 12.13 2.67 -8.85
CA LYS A 69 13.02 2.19 -7.78
C LYS A 69 12.73 2.91 -6.48
N TRP A 70 11.74 2.44 -5.75
CA TRP A 70 11.32 3.08 -4.52
C TRP A 70 11.11 2.14 -3.32
N TRP A 71 11.32 0.84 -3.51
CA TRP A 71 11.29 -0.09 -2.39
C TRP A 71 12.58 0.01 -1.57
N TRP A 72 12.52 -0.40 -0.31
CA TRP A 72 13.72 -0.60 0.49
C TRP A 72 14.68 -1.52 -0.26
N GLU A 73 15.98 -1.28 -0.12
CA GLU A 73 17.02 -2.06 -0.81
C GLU A 73 17.05 -3.53 -0.42
N ASP A 74 16.57 -3.84 0.78
CA ASP A 74 16.48 -5.17 1.37
C ASP A 74 15.07 -5.79 1.28
N ALA A 75 14.11 -5.10 0.64
CA ALA A 75 12.78 -5.64 0.39
C ALA A 75 12.80 -6.80 -0.62
N PRO A 76 11.86 -7.76 -0.53
CA PRO A 76 11.72 -8.82 -1.53
C PRO A 76 11.55 -8.26 -2.94
N GLY A 77 12.34 -8.77 -3.90
CA GLY A 77 12.42 -8.18 -5.23
C GLY A 77 13.23 -6.88 -5.28
N GLY A 78 13.95 -6.62 -4.20
CA GLY A 78 14.81 -5.45 -4.04
C GLY A 78 15.81 -5.26 -5.17
N LEU A 79 16.20 -4.06 -5.37
CA LEU A 79 16.75 -3.54 -6.62
C LEU A 79 18.24 -3.85 -6.73
N PRO A 80 18.67 -4.49 -7.82
CA PRO A 80 20.07 -4.86 -8.03
C PRO A 80 20.95 -3.66 -8.45
N ASP A 81 20.54 -2.44 -8.19
CA ASP A 81 21.27 -1.26 -8.60
C ASP A 81 22.38 -0.84 -7.63
N SER A 82 23.31 -0.01 -8.14
CA SER A 82 24.33 0.59 -7.30
C SER A 82 23.72 1.47 -6.20
N PRO A 83 24.41 1.63 -5.05
CA PRO A 83 23.95 2.52 -3.98
C PRO A 83 23.65 3.94 -4.47
N GLU A 84 24.44 4.45 -5.42
CA GLU A 84 24.26 5.79 -6.01
C GLU A 84 22.97 5.88 -6.82
N SER A 85 22.67 4.85 -7.63
CA SER A 85 21.45 4.79 -8.43
C SER A 85 20.22 4.70 -7.54
N ARG A 86 20.25 3.87 -6.49
CA ARG A 86 19.16 3.78 -5.51
C ARG A 86 18.95 5.10 -4.78
N THR A 87 20.01 5.70 -4.28
CA THR A 87 19.93 6.99 -3.57
C THR A 87 19.31 8.07 -4.45
N ARG A 88 19.70 8.15 -5.72
CA ARG A 88 19.11 9.08 -6.68
C ARG A 88 17.60 8.83 -6.85
N SER A 89 17.21 7.58 -7.06
CA SER A 89 15.80 7.19 -7.23
C SER A 89 14.97 7.53 -5.99
N TYR A 90 15.51 7.30 -4.79
CA TYR A 90 14.85 7.66 -3.54
C TYR A 90 14.64 9.17 -3.40
N GLN A 91 15.65 9.97 -3.76
CA GLN A 91 15.56 11.42 -3.75
C GLN A 91 14.56 11.94 -4.79
N GLU A 92 14.58 11.40 -6.01
CA GLU A 92 13.67 11.79 -7.08
C GLU A 92 12.22 11.50 -6.68
N ASN A 93 11.93 10.29 -6.19
CA ASN A 93 10.58 9.92 -5.74
C ASN A 93 10.12 10.75 -4.54
N THR A 94 10.97 10.96 -3.54
CA THR A 94 10.62 11.80 -2.39
C THR A 94 10.35 13.23 -2.81
N SER A 95 11.15 13.80 -3.71
CA SER A 95 10.96 15.15 -4.22
C SER A 95 9.68 15.28 -5.05
N ALA A 96 9.38 14.28 -5.88
CA ALA A 96 8.14 14.25 -6.66
C ALA A 96 6.90 14.17 -5.74
N LEU A 97 6.96 13.33 -4.71
CA LEU A 97 5.87 13.23 -3.73
C LEU A 97 5.68 14.54 -2.96
N ARG A 98 6.74 15.19 -2.47
CA ARG A 98 6.65 16.50 -1.80
C ARG A 98 5.98 17.54 -2.68
N LYS A 99 6.32 17.58 -3.97
CA LYS A 99 5.67 18.46 -4.94
C LYS A 99 4.18 18.17 -5.07
N ILE A 100 3.79 16.89 -5.19
CA ILE A 100 2.38 16.48 -5.21
C ILE A 100 1.67 16.93 -3.93
N LEU A 101 2.27 16.71 -2.76
CA LEU A 101 1.69 17.06 -1.46
C LEU A 101 1.34 18.56 -1.37
N THR A 102 2.27 19.42 -1.79
CA THR A 102 2.11 20.87 -1.72
C THR A 102 1.18 21.41 -2.80
N GLU A 103 1.38 21.03 -4.07
CA GLU A 103 0.58 21.52 -5.20
C GLU A 103 -0.87 21.06 -5.14
N ARG A 104 -1.10 19.82 -4.70
CA ARG A 104 -2.45 19.25 -4.57
C ARG A 104 -3.11 19.56 -3.23
N LYS A 105 -2.37 20.17 -2.27
CA LYS A 105 -2.84 20.46 -0.91
C LYS A 105 -3.40 19.21 -0.23
N ILE A 106 -2.56 18.19 -0.10
CA ILE A 106 -2.92 16.90 0.53
C ILE A 106 -3.08 17.07 2.03
N ASP A 107 -4.13 16.49 2.59
CA ASP A 107 -4.43 16.51 4.03
C ASP A 107 -3.92 15.29 4.78
N LEU A 108 -3.65 14.18 4.07
CA LEU A 108 -3.25 12.90 4.64
C LEU A 108 -2.52 12.07 3.59
N VAL A 109 -1.43 11.44 3.98
CA VAL A 109 -0.72 10.44 3.18
C VAL A 109 -0.94 9.05 3.79
N ILE A 110 -1.20 8.05 2.96
CA ILE A 110 -1.36 6.64 3.37
C ILE A 110 -0.41 5.79 2.54
N THR A 111 0.57 5.15 3.20
CA THR A 111 1.46 4.18 2.55
C THR A 111 0.91 2.78 2.72
N ASN A 112 0.75 2.06 1.61
CA ASN A 112 0.29 0.67 1.56
C ASN A 112 1.50 -0.26 1.47
N THR A 113 1.57 -1.24 2.35
CA THR A 113 2.68 -2.19 2.56
C THR A 113 3.94 -1.60 3.22
N VAL A 114 4.83 -2.47 3.71
CA VAL A 114 6.08 -2.06 4.37
C VAL A 114 7.23 -1.78 3.40
N ASN A 115 7.03 -2.04 2.11
CA ASN A 115 8.12 -2.01 1.13
C ASN A 115 8.65 -0.62 0.78
N MET A 116 7.89 0.44 1.09
CA MET A 116 8.19 1.81 0.66
C MET A 116 8.20 2.76 1.85
N PHE A 117 8.98 3.81 1.77
CA PHE A 117 9.13 4.81 2.83
C PHE A 117 9.04 6.26 2.37
N GLN A 118 9.14 6.50 1.07
CA GLN A 118 9.23 7.86 0.51
C GLN A 118 7.98 8.69 0.81
N GLY A 119 6.81 8.02 0.91
CA GLY A 119 5.57 8.67 1.32
C GLY A 119 5.64 9.23 2.75
N ALA A 120 6.20 8.46 3.68
CA ALA A 120 6.40 8.87 5.07
C ALA A 120 7.39 10.03 5.17
N VAL A 121 8.53 9.94 4.47
CA VAL A 121 9.54 11.03 4.43
C VAL A 121 8.94 12.29 3.83
N ALA A 122 8.24 12.19 2.70
CA ALA A 122 7.64 13.36 2.05
C ALA A 122 6.59 14.02 2.96
N ALA A 123 5.74 13.23 3.61
CA ALA A 123 4.74 13.72 4.55
C ALA A 123 5.37 14.44 5.74
N ALA A 124 6.44 13.87 6.33
CA ALA A 124 7.19 14.49 7.42
C ALA A 124 7.83 15.82 7.01
N CYS A 125 8.44 15.88 5.82
CA CYS A 125 9.01 17.11 5.28
C CYS A 125 7.98 18.24 5.12
N GLU A 126 6.74 17.91 4.79
CA GLU A 126 5.67 18.89 4.58
C GLU A 126 4.72 19.04 5.78
N ASN A 127 5.05 18.39 6.90
CA ASN A 127 4.23 18.40 8.13
C ASN A 127 2.78 17.95 7.89
N ILE A 128 2.61 16.91 7.08
CA ILE A 128 1.33 16.29 6.75
C ILE A 128 1.19 14.98 7.52
N PRO A 129 0.02 14.66 8.10
CA PRO A 129 -0.22 13.37 8.73
C PRO A 129 0.06 12.21 7.80
N HIS A 130 0.69 11.16 8.33
CA HIS A 130 0.98 9.94 7.59
C HIS A 130 0.42 8.71 8.34
N PHE A 131 -0.23 7.81 7.61
CA PHE A 131 -0.68 6.52 8.09
C PHE A 131 0.03 5.39 7.33
N TRP A 132 0.35 4.32 8.05
CA TRP A 132 0.93 3.12 7.45
C TRP A 132 -0.06 1.96 7.51
N LEU A 133 -0.29 1.29 6.37
CA LEU A 133 -1.09 0.06 6.29
C LEU A 133 -0.16 -1.13 6.06
N ILE A 134 -0.03 -2.01 7.05
CA ILE A 134 0.90 -3.13 7.05
C ILE A 134 0.12 -4.42 6.81
N HIS A 135 0.51 -5.16 5.78
CA HIS A 135 -0.09 -6.44 5.39
C HIS A 135 0.84 -7.62 5.67
N GLU A 136 2.12 -7.39 5.77
CA GLU A 136 3.19 -8.37 5.81
C GLU A 136 3.56 -8.72 7.26
N PHE A 137 3.75 -10.01 7.53
CA PHE A 137 4.34 -10.45 8.79
C PHE A 137 5.83 -10.11 8.84
N PRO A 138 6.37 -9.66 10.00
CA PRO A 138 7.79 -9.37 10.15
C PRO A 138 8.61 -10.64 10.30
N ASP A 139 8.52 -11.55 9.34
CA ASP A 139 9.25 -12.81 9.29
C ASP A 139 9.51 -13.23 7.83
N GLY A 140 10.33 -14.29 7.65
CA GLY A 140 10.67 -14.80 6.33
C GLY A 140 11.25 -13.71 5.42
N GLU A 141 10.67 -13.53 4.25
CA GLU A 141 11.10 -12.54 3.27
C GLU A 141 10.90 -11.08 3.71
N PHE A 142 10.02 -10.84 4.69
CA PHE A 142 9.76 -9.51 5.25
C PHE A 142 10.45 -9.28 6.60
N ASP A 143 11.36 -10.14 7.04
CA ASP A 143 12.10 -9.97 8.30
C ASP A 143 12.90 -8.66 8.34
N TYR A 144 13.35 -8.18 7.20
CA TYR A 144 14.14 -6.96 7.02
C TYR A 144 13.49 -5.72 7.65
N TYR A 145 12.15 -5.62 7.66
CA TYR A 145 11.52 -4.42 8.17
C TYR A 145 11.45 -4.35 9.71
N LYS A 146 11.84 -5.40 10.43
CA LYS A 146 12.03 -5.31 11.89
C LYS A 146 13.02 -4.19 12.25
N GLU A 147 14.08 -4.05 11.46
CA GLU A 147 15.07 -2.99 11.65
C GLU A 147 14.54 -1.60 11.23
N LYS A 148 13.39 -1.55 10.58
CA LYS A 148 12.73 -0.30 10.13
C LYS A 148 11.59 0.13 11.07
N LEU A 149 11.28 -0.65 12.12
CA LEU A 149 10.11 -0.39 12.99
C LEU A 149 10.20 0.95 13.70
N ASP A 150 11.39 1.37 14.13
CA ASP A 150 11.57 2.69 14.73
C ASP A 150 11.24 3.80 13.72
N PHE A 151 11.74 3.66 12.47
CA PHE A 151 11.41 4.59 11.40
C PHE A 151 9.89 4.60 11.12
N ILE A 152 9.26 3.43 10.98
CA ILE A 152 7.82 3.31 10.76
C ILE A 152 7.05 3.97 11.90
N SER A 153 7.48 3.76 13.14
CA SER A 153 6.90 4.38 14.34
C SER A 153 7.03 5.91 14.33
N ASP A 154 8.22 6.42 14.07
CA ASP A 154 8.54 7.85 14.19
C ASP A 154 7.88 8.68 13.08
N TYR A 155 7.76 8.12 11.88
CA TYR A 155 7.22 8.82 10.72
C TYR A 155 5.75 8.49 10.42
N SER A 156 5.04 7.84 11.35
CA SER A 156 3.61 7.59 11.23
C SER A 156 2.82 8.22 12.37
N GLN A 157 1.75 8.93 12.04
CA GLN A 157 0.77 9.33 13.05
C GLN A 157 -0.01 8.11 13.53
N GLU A 158 -0.42 7.24 12.61
CA GLU A 158 -1.12 5.99 12.91
C GLU A 158 -0.51 4.82 12.12
N ILE A 159 -0.46 3.67 12.78
CA ILE A 159 -0.02 2.40 12.19
C ILE A 159 -1.20 1.44 12.23
N PHE A 160 -1.55 0.90 11.08
CA PHE A 160 -2.60 -0.08 10.91
C PHE A 160 -2.00 -1.39 10.44
N ALA A 161 -2.44 -2.50 11.03
CA ALA A 161 -2.06 -3.84 10.59
C ALA A 161 -3.30 -4.70 10.34
N VAL A 162 -3.16 -5.71 9.49
CA VAL A 162 -4.23 -6.68 9.28
C VAL A 162 -4.63 -7.32 10.61
N ARG A 163 -5.94 -7.30 10.88
CA ARG A 163 -6.52 -7.80 12.13
C ARG A 163 -6.11 -9.24 12.42
N GLY A 164 -5.75 -9.52 13.64
CA GLY A 164 -5.44 -10.86 14.12
C GLY A 164 -3.99 -11.04 14.53
N ALA A 165 -3.32 -12.06 14.03
CA ALA A 165 -1.95 -12.40 14.44
C ALA A 165 -0.96 -11.28 14.11
N LEU A 166 -1.01 -10.71 12.91
CA LEU A 166 -0.10 -9.65 12.51
C LEU A 166 -0.21 -8.40 13.42
N GLN A 167 -1.45 -7.94 13.68
CA GLN A 167 -1.64 -6.78 14.55
C GLN A 167 -1.10 -7.04 15.98
N ARG A 168 -1.28 -8.26 16.53
CA ARG A 168 -0.74 -8.61 17.86
C ARG A 168 0.78 -8.64 17.84
N GLN A 169 1.39 -9.26 16.83
CA GLN A 169 2.85 -9.36 16.71
C GLN A 169 3.49 -7.97 16.59
N LEU A 170 2.92 -7.09 15.77
CA LEU A 170 3.42 -5.71 15.66
C LEU A 170 3.19 -4.89 16.93
N GLN A 171 2.10 -5.14 17.67
CA GLN A 171 1.89 -4.49 18.96
C GLN A 171 2.95 -4.92 20.00
N GLU A 172 3.39 -6.19 19.97
CA GLU A 172 4.48 -6.68 20.83
C GLU A 172 5.83 -6.05 20.46
N LEU A 173 6.10 -5.88 19.16
CA LEU A 173 7.33 -5.25 18.67
C LEU A 173 7.35 -3.72 18.86
N LEU A 174 6.18 -3.09 18.96
CA LEU A 174 6.00 -1.65 19.16
C LEU A 174 5.24 -1.36 20.46
N PRO A 175 5.80 -1.67 21.64
CA PRO A 175 5.07 -1.61 22.92
C PRO A 175 4.66 -0.19 23.30
N ASN A 176 5.37 0.83 22.82
CA ASN A 176 5.11 2.24 23.10
C ASN A 176 4.18 2.93 22.08
N ARG A 177 3.72 2.18 21.08
CA ARG A 177 2.82 2.67 20.03
C ARG A 177 1.56 1.83 20.00
N LYS A 178 0.42 2.47 19.73
CA LYS A 178 -0.81 1.72 19.46
C LYS A 178 -0.81 1.30 18.01
N VAL A 179 -0.90 -0.02 17.77
CA VAL A 179 -1.10 -0.60 16.44
C VAL A 179 -2.60 -0.85 16.26
N LEU A 180 -3.22 -0.09 15.39
CA LEU A 180 -4.63 -0.23 15.02
C LEU A 180 -4.83 -1.43 14.09
N SER A 181 -6.04 -1.92 13.99
CA SER A 181 -6.34 -3.04 13.09
C SER A 181 -7.29 -2.64 11.98
N PHE A 182 -7.09 -3.23 10.80
CA PHE A 182 -8.07 -3.20 9.72
C PHE A 182 -8.32 -4.62 9.19
N ALA A 183 -9.44 -4.80 8.51
CA ALA A 183 -9.76 -6.04 7.82
C ALA A 183 -9.70 -5.77 6.31
N PRO A 184 -8.72 -6.33 5.60
CA PRO A 184 -8.74 -6.29 4.15
C PRO A 184 -9.98 -7.03 3.65
N PHE A 185 -10.60 -6.51 2.60
CA PHE A 185 -11.78 -7.15 2.03
C PHE A 185 -11.73 -7.13 0.51
N THR A 186 -12.35 -8.12 -0.08
CA THR A 186 -12.59 -8.20 -1.53
C THR A 186 -14.09 -8.18 -1.78
N LYS A 187 -14.53 -7.44 -2.79
CA LYS A 187 -15.91 -7.48 -3.24
C LYS A 187 -16.17 -8.83 -3.92
N ILE A 188 -16.93 -9.69 -3.27
CA ILE A 188 -17.37 -10.94 -3.85
C ILE A 188 -18.73 -10.66 -4.52
N GLN A 189 -18.81 -10.78 -5.84
CA GLN A 189 -20.09 -10.88 -6.52
C GLN A 189 -20.56 -12.31 -6.41
N PRO A 190 -21.73 -12.57 -5.80
CA PRO A 190 -22.30 -13.91 -5.81
C PRO A 190 -22.52 -14.33 -7.28
N THR A 191 -21.77 -15.27 -7.76
CA THR A 191 -22.14 -16.00 -8.98
C THR A 191 -23.24 -16.94 -8.57
N ASP A 192 -24.37 -16.87 -9.26
CA ASP A 192 -25.45 -17.84 -9.13
C ASP A 192 -24.92 -19.20 -9.64
N THR A 193 -24.24 -19.89 -8.75
CA THR A 193 -23.89 -21.29 -8.97
C THR A 193 -25.14 -22.04 -8.63
N GLY A 194 -25.97 -22.30 -9.65
CA GLY A 194 -27.16 -23.14 -9.52
C GLY A 194 -26.83 -24.32 -8.63
N GLU A 195 -27.67 -24.56 -7.62
CA GLU A 195 -27.54 -25.66 -6.66
C GLU A 195 -27.23 -26.96 -7.40
N LYS A 196 -25.98 -27.38 -7.36
CA LYS A 196 -25.64 -28.76 -7.68
C LYS A 196 -25.91 -29.56 -6.44
N ASP A 197 -27.11 -30.13 -6.41
CA ASP A 197 -27.48 -31.17 -5.48
C ASP A 197 -26.54 -32.38 -5.67
N GLY A 198 -25.45 -32.41 -4.97
CA GLY A 198 -24.42 -33.44 -5.05
C GLY A 198 -23.80 -33.67 -3.68
N ALA A 199 -24.04 -34.84 -3.13
CA ALA A 199 -23.64 -35.26 -1.79
C ALA A 199 -22.13 -35.36 -1.52
N GLU A 200 -21.27 -34.89 -2.39
CA GLU A 200 -19.81 -34.86 -2.18
C GLU A 200 -19.34 -33.57 -1.51
N ARG A 201 -18.81 -33.68 -0.29
CA ARG A 201 -18.12 -32.58 0.36
C ARG A 201 -16.74 -32.45 -0.27
N ARG A 202 -16.47 -31.29 -0.88
CA ARG A 202 -15.16 -30.97 -1.46
C ARG A 202 -14.47 -29.91 -0.61
N ILE A 203 -13.20 -30.15 -0.30
CA ILE A 203 -12.33 -29.15 0.32
C ILE A 203 -11.49 -28.56 -0.80
N VAL A 204 -11.55 -27.24 -0.97
CA VAL A 204 -10.76 -26.51 -1.95
C VAL A 204 -9.81 -25.57 -1.20
N SER A 205 -8.53 -25.62 -1.54
CA SER A 205 -7.54 -24.64 -1.10
C SER A 205 -7.12 -23.79 -2.31
N VAL A 206 -7.13 -22.47 -2.11
CA VAL A 206 -6.69 -21.50 -3.13
C VAL A 206 -5.54 -20.72 -2.55
N GLY A 207 -4.42 -20.68 -3.26
CA GLY A 207 -3.23 -19.94 -2.83
C GLY A 207 -2.27 -19.70 -3.99
N ARG A 208 -1.33 -18.78 -3.79
CA ARG A 208 -0.24 -18.59 -4.73
C ARG A 208 0.81 -19.69 -4.48
N LEU A 209 1.17 -20.42 -5.52
CA LEU A 209 2.32 -21.33 -5.48
C LEU A 209 3.57 -20.48 -5.74
N THR A 210 4.47 -20.45 -4.75
CA THR A 210 5.83 -19.90 -4.91
C THR A 210 6.79 -21.06 -4.91
N GLU A 211 7.74 -21.07 -5.85
CA GLU A 211 8.87 -22.02 -5.87
C GLU A 211 9.83 -21.75 -4.72
#